data_1ced028e971771b2f2725ff0dee30457
#
_entry.id   1ced028e971771b2f2725ff0dee30457
#
_cell.length_a   1.000
_cell.length_b   1.000
_cell.length_c   1.000
_cell.angle_alpha   90.00
_cell.angle_beta   90.00
_cell.angle_gamma   90.00
#
_symmetry.space_group_name_H-M   'P 1'
#
loop_
_entity.id
_entity.type
_entity.pdbx_description
1 polymer ?
#
loop_
_entity_poly.entity_id
_entity_poly.type
_entity_poly.pdbx_seq_one_letter_code
_entity_poly.pdbx_strand_id
1 'polypeptide(L)'
;MAKQLYDYWFVQFDFPNEEGKPYKSSGGAMVWNEKLKREIPKDWEVEPLNNWLDIKSGFAFKSETYQREGKYKIITIKNVQDHHLETNGCDCISILPEGTKAWCKLKIDDRLISLTGNCGRLCIVTEDNLLLNQRVGLLDCKRLLLNYAYAMLSSKEYQTKCDNLAKGAAQANLSPVELCKCLSILPSKSVIERFDKYTSPLIEKLIKCEREISTLTKQRDELLPLLMNGQATVNYHLSDD
;
A
#
# COMPACT_ATOMS: atom_id res chain seq x y z
N MET A 1 9.95 -8.83 -5.69
CA MET A 1 9.83 -10.13 -4.97
C MET A 1 8.38 -10.41 -4.55
N ALA A 2 7.72 -9.63 -3.69
CA ALA A 2 6.33 -9.90 -3.28
C ALA A 2 5.33 -9.96 -4.46
N LYS A 3 5.46 -9.06 -5.45
CA LYS A 3 4.65 -9.07 -6.68
C LYS A 3 4.87 -10.35 -7.50
N GLN A 4 6.12 -10.78 -7.67
CA GLN A 4 6.42 -12.03 -8.39
C GLN A 4 5.83 -13.25 -7.68
N LEU A 5 5.87 -13.26 -6.33
CA LEU A 5 5.26 -14.30 -5.54
C LEU A 5 3.73 -14.31 -5.70
N TYR A 6 3.10 -13.11 -5.72
CA TYR A 6 1.68 -12.97 -6.00
C TYR A 6 1.33 -13.50 -7.40
N ASP A 7 2.07 -13.09 -8.42
CA ASP A 7 1.82 -13.54 -9.80
C ASP A 7 1.95 -15.08 -9.91
N TYR A 8 2.96 -15.65 -9.27
CA TYR A 8 3.18 -17.10 -9.29
C TYR A 8 2.06 -17.85 -8.55
N TRP A 9 1.62 -17.36 -7.38
CA TRP A 9 0.63 -18.07 -6.56
C TRP A 9 -0.82 -17.85 -7.01
N PHE A 10 -1.17 -16.63 -7.42
CA PHE A 10 -2.56 -16.22 -7.60
C PHE A 10 -2.95 -15.89 -9.05
N VAL A 11 -1.97 -15.69 -9.91
CA VAL A 11 -2.22 -15.53 -11.35
C VAL A 11 -1.94 -16.85 -12.10
N GLN A 12 -0.81 -17.50 -11.81
CA GLN A 12 -0.45 -18.79 -12.40
C GLN A 12 -1.05 -19.98 -11.65
N PHE A 13 -1.48 -19.79 -10.38
CA PHE A 13 -2.02 -20.79 -9.47
C PHE A 13 -1.01 -21.86 -9.06
N ASP A 14 0.26 -21.55 -9.07
CA ASP A 14 1.36 -22.44 -8.67
C ASP A 14 1.82 -22.20 -7.21
N PHE A 15 0.84 -21.91 -6.33
CA PHE A 15 1.10 -21.91 -4.89
C PHE A 15 1.52 -23.32 -4.43
N PRO A 16 2.34 -23.45 -3.37
CA PRO A 16 2.76 -24.76 -2.89
C PRO A 16 1.56 -25.58 -2.40
N ASN A 17 1.41 -26.82 -2.91
CA ASN A 17 0.45 -27.80 -2.41
C ASN A 17 0.92 -28.42 -1.07
N GLU A 18 0.27 -29.46 -0.59
CA GLU A 18 0.63 -30.16 0.66
C GLU A 18 2.01 -30.78 0.61
N GLU A 19 2.48 -31.21 -0.55
CA GLU A 19 3.81 -31.76 -0.78
C GLU A 19 4.88 -30.68 -1.05
N GLY A 20 4.50 -29.38 -1.05
CA GLY A 20 5.37 -28.27 -1.39
C GLY A 20 5.64 -28.08 -2.90
N LYS A 21 4.95 -28.84 -3.77
CA LYS A 21 5.04 -28.73 -5.22
C LYS A 21 4.10 -27.62 -5.75
N PRO A 22 4.37 -27.02 -6.93
CA PRO A 22 3.46 -26.05 -7.57
C PRO A 22 2.08 -26.67 -7.81
N TYR A 23 1.01 -26.02 -7.34
CA TYR A 23 -0.34 -26.61 -7.35
C TYR A 23 -0.83 -26.99 -8.75
N LYS A 24 -0.98 -26.00 -9.63
CA LYS A 24 -1.52 -26.21 -10.98
C LYS A 24 -0.59 -27.06 -11.84
N SER A 25 0.70 -26.75 -11.85
CA SER A 25 1.70 -27.48 -12.65
C SER A 25 1.89 -28.94 -12.22
N SER A 26 1.51 -29.30 -10.99
CA SER A 26 1.53 -30.67 -10.48
C SER A 26 0.19 -31.38 -10.59
N GLY A 27 -0.76 -30.84 -11.36
CA GLY A 27 -2.06 -31.47 -11.59
C GLY A 27 -3.12 -31.15 -10.53
N GLY A 28 -2.98 -30.04 -9.81
CA GLY A 28 -3.99 -29.54 -8.87
C GLY A 28 -5.35 -29.34 -9.52
N ALA A 29 -6.43 -29.69 -8.81
CA ALA A 29 -7.79 -29.65 -9.33
C ALA A 29 -8.24 -28.22 -9.64
N MET A 30 -8.57 -27.94 -10.89
CA MET A 30 -9.07 -26.66 -11.37
C MET A 30 -10.56 -26.79 -11.74
N VAL A 31 -11.33 -25.71 -11.54
CA VAL A 31 -12.75 -25.64 -11.92
C VAL A 31 -13.00 -24.36 -12.72
N TRP A 32 -13.85 -24.47 -13.72
CA TRP A 32 -14.29 -23.32 -14.50
C TRP A 32 -15.20 -22.42 -13.67
N ASN A 33 -14.87 -21.13 -13.62
CA ASN A 33 -15.70 -20.13 -12.96
C ASN A 33 -16.43 -19.26 -13.98
N GLU A 34 -17.76 -19.36 -14.01
CA GLU A 34 -18.60 -18.64 -14.97
C GLU A 34 -18.56 -17.12 -14.81
N LYS A 35 -18.36 -16.61 -13.59
CA LYS A 35 -18.32 -15.16 -13.32
C LYS A 35 -17.02 -14.52 -13.81
N LEU A 36 -15.90 -15.22 -13.66
CA LEU A 36 -14.57 -14.73 -14.07
C LEU A 36 -14.17 -15.20 -15.47
N LYS A 37 -14.94 -16.11 -16.09
CA LYS A 37 -14.65 -16.71 -17.41
C LYS A 37 -13.25 -17.31 -17.50
N ARG A 38 -12.81 -17.95 -16.41
CA ARG A 38 -11.52 -18.65 -16.34
C ARG A 38 -11.53 -19.78 -15.32
N GLU A 39 -10.56 -20.67 -15.42
CA GLU A 39 -10.33 -21.70 -14.40
C GLU A 39 -9.69 -21.11 -13.15
N ILE A 40 -10.12 -21.59 -12.00
CA ILE A 40 -9.56 -21.29 -10.67
C ILE A 40 -9.36 -22.58 -9.89
N PRO A 41 -8.50 -22.63 -8.87
CA PRO A 41 -8.40 -23.76 -7.96
C PRO A 41 -9.75 -24.13 -7.35
N LYS A 42 -10.05 -25.44 -7.25
CA LYS A 42 -11.37 -25.96 -6.86
C LYS A 42 -11.88 -25.39 -5.53
N ASP A 43 -10.98 -25.19 -4.55
CA ASP A 43 -11.35 -24.80 -3.19
C ASP A 43 -11.30 -23.27 -2.97
N TRP A 44 -11.23 -22.49 -4.07
CA TRP A 44 -11.20 -21.03 -3.98
C TRP A 44 -12.57 -20.45 -4.30
N GLU A 45 -12.89 -19.35 -3.63
CA GLU A 45 -14.18 -18.68 -3.78
C GLU A 45 -14.05 -17.44 -4.67
N VAL A 46 -15.16 -17.05 -5.31
CA VAL A 46 -15.27 -15.81 -6.09
C VAL A 46 -16.39 -14.98 -5.52
N GLU A 47 -16.01 -13.86 -4.95
CA GLU A 47 -16.95 -12.95 -4.30
C GLU A 47 -16.58 -11.49 -4.53
N PRO A 48 -17.50 -10.53 -4.32
CA PRO A 48 -17.20 -9.12 -4.35
C PRO A 48 -16.20 -8.75 -3.25
N LEU A 49 -15.30 -7.79 -3.55
CA LEU A 49 -14.30 -7.31 -2.59
C LEU A 49 -14.90 -6.84 -1.28
N ASN A 50 -16.07 -6.17 -1.30
CA ASN A 50 -16.73 -5.64 -0.12
C ASN A 50 -17.13 -6.68 0.93
N ASN A 51 -17.04 -7.98 0.62
CA ASN A 51 -17.28 -9.03 1.60
C ASN A 51 -16.11 -9.18 2.59
N TRP A 52 -14.90 -8.73 2.21
CA TRP A 52 -13.71 -8.94 3.03
C TRP A 52 -12.73 -7.76 3.04
N LEU A 53 -12.91 -6.77 2.18
CA LEU A 53 -12.09 -5.56 2.09
C LEU A 53 -12.99 -4.33 2.02
N ASP A 54 -12.73 -3.33 2.84
CA ASP A 54 -13.28 -1.98 2.73
C ASP A 54 -12.16 -0.98 2.39
N ILE A 55 -12.52 0.13 1.77
CA ILE A 55 -11.60 1.24 1.46
C ILE A 55 -12.16 2.50 2.11
N LYS A 56 -11.58 2.88 3.24
CA LYS A 56 -12.01 4.03 4.04
C LYS A 56 -11.36 5.31 3.54
N SER A 57 -12.15 6.24 3.03
CA SER A 57 -11.68 7.57 2.67
C SER A 57 -11.33 8.41 3.90
N GLY A 58 -10.33 9.28 3.76
CA GLY A 58 -9.88 10.15 4.82
C GLY A 58 -10.77 11.37 5.06
N PHE A 59 -10.25 12.34 5.80
CA PHE A 59 -10.93 13.57 6.21
C PHE A 59 -10.64 14.73 5.24
N ALA A 60 -11.62 15.60 5.06
CA ALA A 60 -11.50 16.83 4.25
C ALA A 60 -10.86 17.95 5.09
N PHE A 61 -9.52 17.96 5.17
CA PHE A 61 -8.83 19.03 5.87
C PHE A 61 -8.95 20.34 5.09
N LYS A 62 -9.19 21.44 5.79
CA LYS A 62 -9.29 22.78 5.20
C LYS A 62 -7.89 23.34 4.95
N SER A 63 -7.60 23.77 3.72
CA SER A 63 -6.30 24.32 3.34
C SER A 63 -5.87 25.54 4.17
N GLU A 64 -6.83 26.29 4.70
CA GLU A 64 -6.59 27.46 5.58
C GLU A 64 -5.88 27.08 6.90
N THR A 65 -5.99 25.81 7.31
CA THR A 65 -5.34 25.28 8.52
C THR A 65 -3.95 24.70 8.28
N TYR A 66 -3.51 24.69 7.03
CA TYR A 66 -2.23 24.08 6.66
C TYR A 66 -1.06 24.95 7.09
N GLN A 67 -0.03 24.31 7.59
CA GLN A 67 1.22 24.89 8.07
C GLN A 67 2.40 24.17 7.43
N ARG A 68 3.54 24.84 7.32
CA ARG A 68 4.79 24.18 6.85
C ARG A 68 5.32 23.17 7.86
N GLU A 69 5.13 23.47 9.16
CA GLU A 69 5.52 22.60 10.26
C GLU A 69 4.35 22.38 11.19
N GLY A 70 4.24 21.17 11.75
CA GLY A 70 3.15 20.80 12.65
C GLY A 70 3.30 19.38 13.17
N LYS A 71 2.46 19.03 14.13
CA LYS A 71 2.49 17.71 14.75
C LYS A 71 2.15 16.58 13.78
N TYR A 72 1.27 16.84 12.82
CA TYR A 72 0.76 15.84 11.91
C TYR A 72 0.97 16.27 10.46
N LYS A 73 1.47 15.36 9.61
CA LYS A 73 1.57 15.52 8.15
C LYS A 73 0.28 15.03 7.50
N ILE A 74 -0.25 15.75 6.52
CA ILE A 74 -1.46 15.36 5.78
C ILE A 74 -1.03 14.62 4.51
N ILE A 75 -1.48 13.38 4.40
CA ILE A 75 -1.21 12.53 3.24
C ILE A 75 -2.31 12.74 2.19
N THR A 76 -1.92 13.33 1.09
CA THR A 76 -2.74 13.59 -0.10
C THR A 76 -2.36 12.66 -1.25
N ILE A 77 -3.07 12.76 -2.38
CA ILE A 77 -2.74 11.97 -3.58
C ILE A 77 -1.33 12.23 -4.13
N LYS A 78 -0.74 13.39 -3.85
CA LYS A 78 0.62 13.72 -4.26
C LYS A 78 1.67 12.88 -3.53
N ASN A 79 1.33 12.45 -2.33
CA ASN A 79 2.20 11.68 -1.45
C ASN A 79 2.14 10.17 -1.73
N VAL A 80 1.04 9.69 -2.31
CA VAL A 80 0.87 8.29 -2.69
C VAL A 80 1.49 8.07 -4.07
N GLN A 81 2.72 7.60 -4.10
CA GLN A 81 3.43 7.22 -5.31
C GLN A 81 3.34 5.71 -5.53
N ASP A 82 3.86 5.23 -6.65
CA ASP A 82 3.83 3.80 -6.97
C ASP A 82 4.76 3.03 -6.00
N HIS A 83 4.15 2.32 -5.05
CA HIS A 83 4.79 1.58 -3.97
C HIS A 83 5.66 2.39 -3.00
N HIS A 84 5.58 3.71 -3.02
CA HIS A 84 6.36 4.61 -2.16
C HIS A 84 5.46 5.70 -1.56
N LEU A 85 5.68 6.03 -0.28
CA LEU A 85 5.02 7.13 0.41
C LEU A 85 5.99 8.32 0.51
N GLU A 86 5.75 9.37 -0.28
CA GLU A 86 6.53 10.59 -0.23
C GLU A 86 6.00 11.53 0.86
N THR A 87 6.79 11.77 1.89
CA THR A 87 6.39 12.63 3.02
C THR A 87 7.13 13.96 3.10
N ASN A 88 8.06 14.20 2.19
CA ASN A 88 8.77 15.48 2.12
C ASN A 88 7.86 16.58 1.58
N GLY A 89 7.87 17.75 2.21
CA GLY A 89 7.05 18.89 1.79
C GLY A 89 5.54 18.69 1.96
N CYS A 90 5.11 17.76 2.82
CA CYS A 90 3.71 17.61 3.17
C CYS A 90 3.19 18.85 3.89
N ASP A 91 1.95 19.23 3.62
CA ASP A 91 1.21 20.15 4.48
C ASP A 91 1.02 19.52 5.85
N CYS A 92 1.15 20.35 6.91
CA CYS A 92 1.04 19.89 8.28
C CYS A 92 -0.11 20.59 9.00
N ILE A 93 -0.57 20.00 10.10
CA ILE A 93 -1.45 20.63 11.09
C ILE A 93 -0.98 20.28 12.51
N SER A 94 -1.24 21.18 13.46
CA SER A 94 -0.89 20.94 14.87
C SER A 94 -2.04 20.38 15.69
N ILE A 95 -3.28 20.72 15.33
CA ILE A 95 -4.51 20.33 16.04
C ILE A 95 -5.41 19.54 15.09
N LEU A 96 -5.95 18.43 15.58
CA LEU A 96 -6.91 17.63 14.83
C LEU A 96 -8.26 18.34 14.80
N PRO A 97 -8.86 18.54 13.61
CA PRO A 97 -10.20 19.06 13.51
C PRO A 97 -11.22 18.15 14.20
N GLU A 98 -12.26 18.76 14.76
CA GLU A 98 -13.40 18.01 15.28
C GLU A 98 -14.07 17.18 14.16
N GLY A 99 -14.55 15.99 14.51
CA GLY A 99 -15.13 15.06 13.55
C GLY A 99 -14.12 14.21 12.75
N THR A 100 -12.80 14.39 12.96
CA THR A 100 -11.79 13.51 12.37
C THR A 100 -11.96 12.09 12.89
N LYS A 101 -12.26 11.15 11.98
CA LYS A 101 -12.46 9.74 12.33
C LYS A 101 -11.15 9.09 12.79
N ALA A 102 -11.26 8.06 13.65
CA ALA A 102 -10.10 7.38 14.22
C ALA A 102 -9.15 6.79 13.16
N TRP A 103 -9.69 6.25 12.06
CA TRP A 103 -8.90 5.69 10.96
C TRP A 103 -8.17 6.72 10.11
N CYS A 104 -8.48 8.02 10.25
CA CYS A 104 -7.72 9.06 9.58
C CYS A 104 -6.33 9.27 10.21
N LYS A 105 -6.10 8.80 11.43
CA LYS A 105 -4.77 8.69 12.02
C LYS A 105 -4.11 7.41 11.54
N LEU A 106 -3.21 7.56 10.59
CA LEU A 106 -2.52 6.43 9.99
C LEU A 106 -1.52 5.80 10.96
N LYS A 107 -1.37 4.49 10.83
CA LYS A 107 -0.41 3.68 11.59
C LYS A 107 0.63 3.12 10.63
N ILE A 108 1.82 2.85 11.14
CA ILE A 108 2.83 2.11 10.39
C ILE A 108 2.23 0.77 9.95
N ASP A 109 2.55 0.36 8.73
CA ASP A 109 2.02 -0.82 8.04
C ASP A 109 0.60 -0.67 7.46
N ASP A 110 -0.07 0.49 7.61
CA ASP A 110 -1.30 0.78 6.85
C ASP A 110 -1.02 0.80 5.34
N ARG A 111 -2.02 0.38 4.54
CA ARG A 111 -1.96 0.37 3.08
C ARG A 111 -2.87 1.44 2.53
N LEU A 112 -2.32 2.30 1.67
CA LEU A 112 -3.06 3.41 1.08
C LEU A 112 -3.26 3.20 -0.42
N ILE A 113 -4.36 3.74 -0.92
CA ILE A 113 -4.69 3.78 -2.34
C ILE A 113 -5.12 5.19 -2.75
N SER A 114 -4.60 5.71 -3.85
CA SER A 114 -5.02 7.01 -4.39
C SER A 114 -6.38 6.90 -5.08
N LEU A 115 -7.30 7.83 -4.76
CA LEU A 115 -8.68 7.81 -5.27
C LEU A 115 -8.93 8.84 -6.37
N THR A 116 -8.01 9.78 -6.60
CA THR A 116 -8.19 10.87 -7.57
C THR A 116 -6.87 11.14 -8.31
N GLY A 117 -6.96 11.59 -9.55
CA GLY A 117 -5.79 11.87 -10.39
C GLY A 117 -5.16 10.57 -10.91
N ASN A 118 -4.00 10.20 -10.42
CA ASN A 118 -3.41 8.88 -10.72
C ASN A 118 -4.07 7.83 -9.81
N CYS A 119 -5.29 7.44 -10.16
CA CYS A 119 -6.08 6.50 -9.36
C CYS A 119 -5.42 5.12 -9.25
N GLY A 120 -5.62 4.45 -8.12
CA GLY A 120 -5.15 3.08 -7.92
C GLY A 120 -3.69 2.93 -7.53
N ARG A 121 -2.90 4.01 -7.40
CA ARG A 121 -1.55 3.92 -6.83
C ARG A 121 -1.61 3.48 -5.38
N LEU A 122 -0.72 2.60 -5.01
CA LEU A 122 -0.67 1.97 -3.69
C LEU A 122 0.66 2.26 -3.01
N CYS A 123 0.62 2.55 -1.71
CA CYS A 123 1.82 2.65 -0.89
C CYS A 123 1.59 2.10 0.52
N ILE A 124 2.67 1.98 1.27
CA ILE A 124 2.69 1.51 2.66
C ILE A 124 3.08 2.68 3.55
N VAL A 125 2.38 2.82 4.68
CA VAL A 125 2.72 3.83 5.68
C VAL A 125 3.97 3.39 6.44
N THR A 126 5.00 4.24 6.41
CA THR A 126 6.32 3.96 6.99
C THR A 126 6.70 4.92 8.12
N GLU A 127 5.96 6.02 8.29
CA GLU A 127 6.19 7.03 9.33
C GLU A 127 4.99 7.18 10.27
N ASP A 128 5.23 7.75 11.44
CA ASP A 128 4.21 8.10 12.42
C ASP A 128 3.65 9.51 12.17
N ASN A 129 2.56 9.84 12.87
CA ASN A 129 1.92 11.17 12.84
C ASN A 129 1.41 11.59 11.45
N LEU A 130 0.92 10.64 10.68
CA LEU A 130 0.32 10.89 9.37
C LEU A 130 -1.21 10.89 9.45
N LEU A 131 -1.82 11.76 8.66
CA LEU A 131 -3.28 11.90 8.57
C LEU A 131 -3.76 11.65 7.14
N LEU A 132 -4.82 10.88 7.02
CA LEU A 132 -5.42 10.49 5.75
C LEU A 132 -6.34 11.59 5.21
N ASN A 133 -6.02 12.14 4.04
CA ASN A 133 -6.88 13.09 3.32
C ASN A 133 -8.02 12.37 2.57
N GLN A 134 -9.14 13.05 2.36
CA GLN A 134 -10.36 12.52 1.72
C GLN A 134 -10.17 11.88 0.34
N ARG A 135 -9.10 12.22 -0.40
CA ARG A 135 -8.81 11.70 -1.74
C ARG A 135 -7.85 10.51 -1.74
N VAL A 136 -7.56 10.01 -0.55
CA VAL A 136 -6.76 8.80 -0.34
C VAL A 136 -7.60 7.81 0.46
N GLY A 137 -7.55 6.54 0.09
CA GLY A 137 -8.23 5.45 0.77
C GLY A 137 -7.26 4.63 1.61
N LEU A 138 -7.74 4.20 2.76
CA LEU A 138 -7.09 3.21 3.63
C LEU A 138 -7.70 1.84 3.35
N LEU A 139 -6.89 0.84 3.05
CA LEU A 139 -7.36 -0.54 2.95
C LEU A 139 -7.67 -1.09 4.34
N ASP A 140 -8.93 -1.46 4.56
CA ASP A 140 -9.40 -2.01 5.83
C ASP A 140 -9.92 -3.44 5.65
N CYS A 141 -9.18 -4.40 6.14
CA CYS A 141 -9.52 -5.81 6.12
C CYS A 141 -8.86 -6.54 7.30
N LYS A 142 -9.17 -7.83 7.46
CA LYS A 142 -8.45 -8.67 8.44
C LYS A 142 -6.96 -8.64 8.15
N ARG A 143 -6.12 -8.51 9.19
CA ARG A 143 -4.65 -8.41 9.05
C ARG A 143 -4.06 -9.51 8.16
N LEU A 144 -4.56 -10.72 8.28
CA LEU A 144 -4.15 -11.87 7.47
C LEU A 144 -4.33 -11.65 5.96
N LEU A 145 -5.35 -10.88 5.56
CA LEU A 145 -5.67 -10.60 4.15
C LEU A 145 -4.94 -9.38 3.61
N LEU A 146 -4.31 -8.56 4.48
CA LEU A 146 -3.81 -7.24 4.09
C LEU A 146 -2.70 -7.31 3.03
N ASN A 147 -1.75 -8.23 3.17
CA ASN A 147 -0.68 -8.41 2.19
C ASN A 147 -1.21 -8.98 0.86
N TYR A 148 -2.19 -9.88 0.92
CA TYR A 148 -2.89 -10.38 -0.27
C TYR A 148 -3.66 -9.25 -0.97
N ALA A 149 -4.46 -8.46 -0.24
CA ALA A 149 -5.21 -7.34 -0.78
C ALA A 149 -4.29 -6.32 -1.46
N TYR A 150 -3.19 -5.95 -0.81
CA TYR A 150 -2.20 -5.02 -1.36
C TYR A 150 -1.57 -5.55 -2.65
N ALA A 151 -1.12 -6.80 -2.66
CA ALA A 151 -0.51 -7.41 -3.84
C ALA A 151 -1.53 -7.57 -4.99
N MET A 152 -2.77 -7.98 -4.67
CA MET A 152 -3.86 -8.11 -5.63
C MET A 152 -4.21 -6.77 -6.28
N LEU A 153 -4.42 -5.72 -5.50
CA LEU A 153 -4.71 -4.37 -6.02
C LEU A 153 -3.54 -3.79 -6.81
N SER A 154 -2.29 -4.21 -6.51
CA SER A 154 -1.08 -3.85 -7.28
C SER A 154 -0.94 -4.62 -8.59
N SER A 155 -1.75 -5.65 -8.83
CA SER A 155 -1.68 -6.45 -10.04
C SER A 155 -2.17 -5.67 -11.28
N LYS A 156 -1.66 -6.02 -12.45
CA LYS A 156 -2.06 -5.39 -13.72
C LYS A 156 -3.58 -5.48 -13.97
N GLU A 157 -4.20 -6.59 -13.58
CA GLU A 157 -5.65 -6.78 -13.70
C GLU A 157 -6.41 -5.71 -12.93
N TYR A 158 -6.06 -5.51 -11.64
CA TYR A 158 -6.75 -4.53 -10.79
C TYR A 158 -6.40 -3.08 -11.12
N GLN A 159 -5.17 -2.80 -11.55
CA GLN A 159 -4.82 -1.48 -12.06
C GLN A 159 -5.66 -1.13 -13.28
N THR A 160 -5.87 -2.06 -14.20
CA THR A 160 -6.78 -1.87 -15.35
C THR A 160 -8.23 -1.65 -14.92
N LYS A 161 -8.70 -2.36 -13.87
CA LYS A 161 -10.03 -2.15 -13.29
C LYS A 161 -10.16 -0.74 -12.69
N CYS A 162 -9.17 -0.30 -11.93
CA CYS A 162 -9.12 1.06 -11.37
C CYS A 162 -9.16 2.12 -12.47
N ASP A 163 -8.37 1.98 -13.52
CA ASP A 163 -8.37 2.89 -14.67
C ASP A 163 -9.74 2.96 -15.35
N ASN A 164 -10.38 1.81 -15.56
CA ASN A 164 -11.69 1.74 -16.21
C ASN A 164 -12.79 2.37 -15.34
N LEU A 165 -12.77 2.15 -14.03
CA LEU A 165 -13.70 2.75 -13.09
C LEU A 165 -13.50 4.28 -12.94
N ALA A 166 -12.26 4.74 -13.09
CA ALA A 166 -11.92 6.16 -13.00
C ALA A 166 -12.25 6.95 -14.29
N LYS A 167 -12.43 6.26 -15.43
CA LYS A 167 -12.80 6.87 -16.72
C LYS A 167 -14.27 7.25 -16.71
N GLY A 168 -14.58 8.53 -16.90
CA GLY A 168 -15.96 9.00 -17.00
C GLY A 168 -16.22 10.36 -16.36
N ALA A 169 -15.24 10.91 -15.66
CA ALA A 169 -15.29 12.26 -15.10
C ALA A 169 -14.24 13.17 -15.76
N ALA A 170 -14.49 14.48 -15.75
CA ALA A 170 -13.51 15.47 -16.23
C ALA A 170 -12.15 15.37 -15.49
N GLN A 171 -12.16 14.87 -14.27
CA GLN A 171 -11.00 14.48 -13.49
C GLN A 171 -11.16 13.02 -13.06
N ALA A 172 -10.15 12.17 -13.32
CA ALA A 172 -10.17 10.77 -12.91
C ALA A 172 -10.46 10.67 -11.41
N ASN A 173 -11.51 9.93 -11.06
CA ASN A 173 -11.95 9.72 -9.68
C ASN A 173 -12.41 8.28 -9.49
N LEU A 174 -11.72 7.55 -8.67
CA LEU A 174 -12.00 6.15 -8.34
C LEU A 174 -12.94 6.08 -7.14
N SER A 175 -14.13 5.57 -7.35
CA SER A 175 -15.07 5.31 -6.26
C SER A 175 -14.65 4.07 -5.47
N PRO A 176 -14.35 4.19 -4.17
CA PRO A 176 -14.08 3.03 -3.31
C PRO A 176 -15.21 2.00 -3.35
N VAL A 177 -16.47 2.49 -3.35
CA VAL A 177 -17.66 1.64 -3.37
C VAL A 177 -17.74 0.81 -4.65
N GLU A 178 -17.47 1.43 -5.81
CA GLU A 178 -17.51 0.70 -7.09
C GLU A 178 -16.33 -0.28 -7.21
N LEU A 179 -15.14 0.11 -6.74
CA LEU A 179 -14.01 -0.81 -6.70
C LEU A 179 -14.30 -2.03 -5.82
N CYS A 180 -14.90 -1.81 -4.65
CA CYS A 180 -15.24 -2.88 -3.71
C CYS A 180 -16.38 -3.81 -4.20
N LYS A 181 -17.17 -3.42 -5.21
CA LYS A 181 -18.13 -4.30 -5.89
C LYS A 181 -17.49 -5.24 -6.90
N CYS A 182 -16.25 -4.99 -7.31
CA CYS A 182 -15.56 -5.86 -8.27
C CYS A 182 -15.40 -7.26 -7.69
N LEU A 183 -15.61 -8.26 -8.54
CA LEU A 183 -15.36 -9.65 -8.17
C LEU A 183 -13.87 -9.89 -7.96
N SER A 184 -13.57 -10.63 -6.92
CA SER A 184 -12.22 -11.08 -6.56
C SER A 184 -12.20 -12.56 -6.28
N ILE A 185 -11.04 -13.16 -6.47
CA ILE A 185 -10.78 -14.51 -6.00
C ILE A 185 -10.37 -14.42 -4.53
N LEU A 186 -11.01 -15.22 -3.68
CA LEU A 186 -10.59 -15.39 -2.29
C LEU A 186 -9.98 -16.80 -2.16
N PRO A 187 -8.66 -16.89 -2.01
CA PRO A 187 -7.96 -18.16 -1.82
C PRO A 187 -8.33 -18.81 -0.49
N SER A 188 -8.09 -20.12 -0.38
CA SER A 188 -8.26 -20.82 0.89
C SER A 188 -7.40 -20.19 1.99
N LYS A 189 -7.91 -20.25 3.22
CA LYS A 189 -7.25 -19.65 4.39
C LYS A 189 -5.80 -20.12 4.55
N SER A 190 -5.54 -21.41 4.32
CA SER A 190 -4.20 -22.00 4.43
C SER A 190 -3.20 -21.40 3.43
N VAL A 191 -3.64 -21.12 2.19
CA VAL A 191 -2.81 -20.49 1.17
C VAL A 191 -2.51 -19.03 1.54
N ILE A 192 -3.51 -18.30 2.05
CA ILE A 192 -3.33 -16.92 2.51
C ILE A 192 -2.37 -16.87 3.70
N GLU A 193 -2.51 -17.75 4.70
CA GLU A 193 -1.60 -17.83 5.85
C GLU A 193 -0.15 -18.07 5.43
N ARG A 194 0.04 -18.96 4.46
CA ARG A 194 1.38 -19.23 3.91
C ARG A 194 1.91 -18.03 3.13
N PHE A 195 1.09 -17.38 2.32
CA PHE A 195 1.49 -16.18 1.59
C PHE A 195 1.88 -15.05 2.55
N ASP A 196 1.07 -14.81 3.59
CA ASP A 196 1.37 -13.79 4.60
C ASP A 196 2.67 -14.11 5.34
N LYS A 197 2.92 -15.37 5.68
CA LYS A 197 4.18 -15.83 6.30
C LYS A 197 5.42 -15.48 5.47
N TYR A 198 5.33 -15.55 4.14
CA TYR A 198 6.44 -15.20 3.25
C TYR A 198 6.53 -13.69 3.00
N THR A 199 5.42 -12.99 2.95
CA THR A 199 5.39 -11.57 2.57
C THR A 199 5.56 -10.63 3.75
N SER A 200 5.07 -10.96 4.95
CA SER A 200 5.21 -10.11 6.14
C SER A 200 6.66 -9.73 6.46
N PRO A 201 7.64 -10.65 6.47
CA PRO A 201 9.03 -10.28 6.73
C PRO A 201 9.62 -9.35 5.65
N LEU A 202 9.16 -9.47 4.40
CA LEU A 202 9.59 -8.60 3.30
C LEU A 202 9.05 -7.17 3.49
N ILE A 203 7.80 -7.05 3.91
CA ILE A 203 7.16 -5.77 4.20
C ILE A 203 7.81 -5.10 5.42
N GLU A 204 8.03 -5.84 6.50
CA GLU A 204 8.72 -5.34 7.69
C GLU A 204 10.13 -4.81 7.35
N LYS A 205 10.87 -5.54 6.51
CA LYS A 205 12.17 -5.10 6.03
C LYS A 205 12.08 -3.84 5.19
N LEU A 206 11.07 -3.75 4.29
CA LEU A 206 10.82 -2.57 3.48
C LEU A 206 10.56 -1.36 4.38
N ILE A 207 9.64 -1.48 5.33
CA ILE A 207 9.32 -0.39 6.28
C ILE A 207 10.57 0.06 7.04
N LYS A 208 11.38 -0.88 7.52
CA LYS A 208 12.62 -0.56 8.22
C LYS A 208 13.60 0.20 7.32
N CYS A 209 13.81 -0.24 6.09
CA CYS A 209 14.70 0.43 5.14
C CYS A 209 14.20 1.85 4.79
N GLU A 210 12.91 2.03 4.53
CA GLU A 210 12.32 3.34 4.23
C GLU A 210 12.50 4.33 5.41
N ARG A 211 12.30 3.87 6.64
CA ARG A 211 12.53 4.68 7.85
C ARG A 211 14.00 5.06 8.00
N GLU A 212 14.90 4.16 7.72
CA GLU A 212 16.34 4.43 7.76
C GLU A 212 16.74 5.44 6.68
N ILE A 213 16.24 5.28 5.45
CA ILE A 213 16.43 6.24 4.35
C ILE A 213 15.92 7.63 4.75
N SER A 214 14.70 7.73 5.31
CA SER A 214 14.12 8.99 5.78
C SER A 214 15.02 9.65 6.85
N THR A 215 15.53 8.87 7.80
CA THR A 215 16.42 9.36 8.86
C THR A 215 17.74 9.87 8.30
N LEU A 216 18.40 9.08 7.45
CA LEU A 216 19.67 9.45 6.83
C LEU A 216 19.53 10.65 5.91
N THR A 217 18.40 10.78 5.19
CA THR A 217 18.10 11.94 4.36
C THR A 217 18.01 13.22 5.20
N LYS A 218 17.28 13.17 6.34
CA LYS A 218 17.20 14.31 7.27
C LYS A 218 18.57 14.70 7.81
N GLN A 219 19.36 13.72 8.26
CA GLN A 219 20.72 13.98 8.75
C GLN A 219 21.61 14.61 7.67
N ARG A 220 21.54 14.10 6.43
CA ARG A 220 22.26 14.71 5.30
C ARG A 220 21.86 16.18 5.11
N ASP A 221 20.56 16.46 5.08
CA ASP A 221 20.04 17.80 4.80
C ASP A 221 20.35 18.80 5.92
N GLU A 222 20.47 18.31 7.16
CA GLU A 222 20.93 19.11 8.31
C GLU A 222 22.45 19.36 8.28
N LEU A 223 23.25 18.34 7.94
CA LEU A 223 24.71 18.45 7.99
C LEU A 223 25.32 19.13 6.76
N LEU A 224 24.73 18.95 5.58
CA LEU A 224 25.30 19.48 4.33
C LEU A 224 25.49 21.01 4.35
N PRO A 225 24.53 21.84 4.81
CA PRO A 225 24.73 23.26 4.93
C PRO A 225 25.85 23.65 5.92
N LEU A 226 26.01 22.91 7.04
CA LEU A 226 27.03 23.12 8.03
C LEU A 226 28.44 22.86 7.49
N LEU A 227 28.57 21.79 6.70
CA LEU A 227 29.84 21.46 6.02
C LEU A 227 30.18 22.52 4.94
N MET A 228 29.21 22.94 4.14
CA MET A 228 29.42 23.93 3.08
C MET A 228 29.78 25.31 3.62
N ASN A 229 29.29 25.67 4.81
CA ASN A 229 29.58 26.94 5.48
C ASN A 229 30.83 26.88 6.38
N GLY A 230 31.55 25.75 6.41
CA GLY A 230 32.72 25.56 7.25
C GLY A 230 32.44 25.53 8.77
N GLN A 231 31.16 25.34 9.15
CA GLN A 231 30.73 25.27 10.56
C GLN A 231 30.93 23.87 11.15
N ALA A 232 31.13 22.87 10.29
CA ALA A 232 31.50 21.52 10.68
C ALA A 232 32.66 21.03 9.81
N THR A 233 33.57 20.25 10.39
CA THR A 233 34.68 19.61 9.69
C THR A 233 34.61 18.10 9.88
N VAL A 234 34.99 17.36 8.84
CA VAL A 234 35.12 15.90 8.94
C VAL A 234 36.57 15.58 9.33
N ASN A 235 36.78 15.08 10.54
CA ASN A 235 38.08 14.57 10.95
C ASN A 235 38.30 13.19 10.34
N TYR A 236 39.08 13.10 9.29
CA TYR A 236 39.60 11.84 8.78
C TYR A 236 40.76 11.39 9.67
N HIS A 237 40.53 10.45 10.56
CA HIS A 237 41.62 9.62 11.04
C HIS A 237 41.87 8.60 9.91
N LEU A 238 42.84 8.89 9.06
CA LEU A 238 43.48 7.85 8.26
C LEU A 238 44.17 6.96 9.28
N SER A 239 43.62 5.77 9.52
CA SER A 239 44.42 4.69 10.13
C SER A 239 45.49 4.33 9.11
N ASP A 240 46.72 4.78 9.32
CA ASP A 240 47.88 4.20 8.69
C ASP A 240 48.01 2.76 9.24
N ASP A 241 47.59 1.77 8.45
CA ASP A 241 47.96 0.37 8.51
C ASP A 241 48.17 -0.17 7.08
#